data_f623fb28636a24059da864bbaa53fab3
#
_entry.id   f623fb28636a24059da864bbaa53fab3
#
_cell.length_a   1.000
_cell.length_b   1.000
_cell.length_c   1.000
_cell.angle_alpha   90.00
_cell.angle_beta   90.00
_cell.angle_gamma   90.00
#
_symmetry.space_group_name_H-M   'P 1'
#
loop_
_entity.id
_entity.type
_entity.pdbx_description
1 polymer ?
#
loop_
_entity_poly.entity_id
_entity_poly.type
_entity_poly.pdbx_seq_one_letter_code
_entity_poly.pdbx_strand_id
1 'polypeptide(L)'
;MSGPKVLVVARRFWPFTDDASQRLLQQCSAMARAGLDITVVTGRWHPHWPSYSVCREVPVHRLLPAPNSNWNEGHFQKNLVSWITKSTKKFDCLYVDRADGLVLTLQSKCQKWEVPLLCRYSPDDSGYGLSSGQKITPLAMADACRRAARIVCPTPNAHRLLVSQGIQESKIVRISDVAWEPVQKTVERRLAASNALFDTSSDFLIPGRSQLLLHLGLSEAAPLRMAIQAVADLLDTGMLLRMWVIGSGVEPSVLYDLIKSRGWHREILLFDGFDDLLELIQVADLCIASNSKETIQYTLPLMASGGVATMIADNQDCRAWLPEGNHFQLYSTEQSLAHKLNDWIANRERWTSMANALRQHLNRGHSREACVQKWLSLFRDSLTDRNA
;
A
#
# COMPACT_ATOMS: atom_id res chain seq x y z
N MET A 1 -25.65 6.13 18.82
CA MET A 1 -24.51 6.98 19.20
C MET A 1 -23.57 7.06 18.03
N SER A 2 -23.16 8.26 17.61
CA SER A 2 -22.12 8.43 16.59
C SER A 2 -20.81 7.84 17.10
N GLY A 3 -20.09 7.10 16.24
CA GLY A 3 -18.78 6.56 16.59
C GLY A 3 -17.74 7.65 16.91
N PRO A 4 -16.55 7.26 17.42
CA PRO A 4 -15.46 8.21 17.66
C PRO A 4 -15.12 9.01 16.39
N LYS A 5 -14.82 10.29 16.58
CA LYS A 5 -14.35 11.19 15.51
C LYS A 5 -12.84 11.13 15.42
N VAL A 6 -12.33 10.57 14.35
CA VAL A 6 -10.91 10.31 14.15
C VAL A 6 -10.35 11.24 13.06
N LEU A 7 -9.32 12.01 13.43
CA LEU A 7 -8.52 12.74 12.45
C LEU A 7 -7.32 11.88 12.03
N VAL A 8 -7.26 11.54 10.76
CA VAL A 8 -6.14 10.85 10.14
C VAL A 8 -5.21 11.87 9.49
N VAL A 9 -3.95 11.86 9.88
CA VAL A 9 -2.91 12.75 9.33
C VAL A 9 -1.95 11.93 8.50
N ALA A 10 -1.81 12.29 7.23
CA ALA A 10 -0.90 11.64 6.30
C ALA A 10 -0.18 12.67 5.43
N ARG A 11 1.08 12.41 5.04
CA ARG A 11 1.80 13.28 4.10
C ARG A 11 1.21 13.19 2.71
N ARG A 12 0.84 11.97 2.27
CA ARG A 12 0.23 11.64 1.00
C ARG A 12 -1.07 10.88 1.22
N PHE A 13 -2.00 11.12 0.35
CA PHE A 13 -3.28 10.44 0.30
C PHE A 13 -3.82 10.51 -1.11
N TRP A 14 -4.86 9.74 -1.43
CA TRP A 14 -5.50 9.82 -2.75
C TRP A 14 -5.64 11.29 -3.24
N PRO A 15 -5.37 11.58 -4.51
CA PRO A 15 -5.20 10.70 -5.66
C PRO A 15 -3.76 10.20 -5.92
N PHE A 16 -2.87 10.20 -4.92
CA PHE A 16 -1.63 9.47 -5.06
C PHE A 16 -1.89 7.97 -5.25
N THR A 17 -1.14 7.38 -6.17
CA THR A 17 -1.25 5.96 -6.53
C THR A 17 -0.15 5.10 -5.91
N ASP A 18 0.65 5.67 -4.98
CA ASP A 18 1.60 4.88 -4.20
C ASP A 18 0.88 3.92 -3.23
N ASP A 19 1.57 2.83 -2.89
CA ASP A 19 1.02 1.74 -2.10
C ASP A 19 0.50 2.22 -0.73
N ALA A 20 1.22 3.15 -0.08
CA ALA A 20 0.84 3.68 1.22
C ALA A 20 -0.47 4.49 1.13
N SER A 21 -0.61 5.35 0.10
CA SER A 21 -1.81 6.16 -0.13
C SER A 21 -3.03 5.29 -0.46
N GLN A 22 -2.85 4.27 -1.30
CA GLN A 22 -3.91 3.33 -1.65
C GLN A 22 -4.34 2.47 -0.45
N ARG A 23 -3.39 1.95 0.32
CA ARG A 23 -3.66 1.24 1.57
C ARG A 23 -4.46 2.10 2.54
N LEU A 24 -4.01 3.34 2.76
CA LEU A 24 -4.67 4.24 3.72
C LEU A 24 -6.07 4.61 3.25
N LEU A 25 -6.29 4.81 1.96
CA LEU A 25 -7.62 5.04 1.40
C LEU A 25 -8.55 3.86 1.68
N GLN A 26 -8.12 2.63 1.41
CA GLN A 26 -8.91 1.43 1.69
C GLN A 26 -9.23 1.28 3.17
N GLN A 27 -8.24 1.54 4.03
CA GLN A 27 -8.39 1.49 5.47
C GLN A 27 -9.40 2.54 5.97
N CYS A 28 -9.25 3.80 5.57
CA CYS A 28 -10.16 4.88 5.98
C CYS A 28 -11.58 4.64 5.48
N SER A 29 -11.74 4.21 4.22
CA SER A 29 -13.04 3.88 3.65
C SER A 29 -13.72 2.70 4.38
N ALA A 30 -12.95 1.65 4.71
CA ALA A 30 -13.48 0.51 5.46
C ALA A 30 -13.96 0.92 6.86
N MET A 31 -13.20 1.74 7.55
CA MET A 31 -13.56 2.25 8.87
C MET A 31 -14.75 3.22 8.82
N ALA A 32 -14.85 4.08 7.81
CA ALA A 32 -15.98 4.99 7.61
C ALA A 32 -17.28 4.20 7.39
N ARG A 33 -17.26 3.18 6.53
CA ARG A 33 -18.39 2.28 6.30
C ARG A 33 -18.80 1.49 7.54
N ALA A 34 -17.87 1.26 8.45
CA ALA A 34 -18.16 0.62 9.74
C ALA A 34 -18.67 1.60 10.82
N GLY A 35 -18.92 2.87 10.46
CA GLY A 35 -19.57 3.87 11.30
C GLY A 35 -18.60 4.76 12.10
N LEU A 36 -17.29 4.77 11.78
CA LEU A 36 -16.38 5.79 12.33
C LEU A 36 -16.52 7.11 11.56
N ASP A 37 -16.52 8.21 12.31
CA ASP A 37 -16.44 9.56 11.74
C ASP A 37 -14.97 9.90 11.45
N ILE A 38 -14.52 9.61 10.22
CA ILE A 38 -13.12 9.79 9.81
C ILE A 38 -12.98 11.02 8.94
N THR A 39 -12.00 11.84 9.24
CA THR A 39 -11.54 12.94 8.39
C THR A 39 -10.05 12.78 8.12
N VAL A 40 -9.62 12.95 6.87
CA VAL A 40 -8.20 12.89 6.48
C VAL A 40 -7.68 14.30 6.23
N VAL A 41 -6.47 14.58 6.74
CA VAL A 41 -5.70 15.79 6.41
C VAL A 41 -4.37 15.39 5.81
N THR A 42 -4.05 15.97 4.64
CA THR A 42 -2.85 15.63 3.86
C THR A 42 -2.25 16.86 3.17
N GLY A 43 -1.10 16.71 2.54
CA GLY A 43 -0.50 17.73 1.69
C GLY A 43 -1.24 17.90 0.36
N ARG A 44 -1.33 19.15 -0.13
CA ARG A 44 -1.82 19.46 -1.48
C ARG A 44 -0.66 19.43 -2.47
N TRP A 45 -0.36 18.25 -3.00
CA TRP A 45 0.81 18.00 -3.85
C TRP A 45 0.68 18.56 -5.27
N HIS A 46 -0.53 18.71 -5.76
CA HIS A 46 -0.80 19.27 -7.07
C HIS A 46 -1.67 20.52 -6.95
N PRO A 47 -1.33 21.61 -7.65
CA PRO A 47 -2.10 22.87 -7.58
C PRO A 47 -3.55 22.71 -8.06
N HIS A 48 -3.80 21.78 -8.98
CA HIS A 48 -5.15 21.52 -9.50
C HIS A 48 -6.02 20.67 -8.55
N TRP A 49 -5.45 20.03 -7.55
CA TRP A 49 -6.27 19.28 -6.59
C TRP A 49 -7.06 20.23 -5.70
N PRO A 50 -8.34 19.96 -5.45
CA PRO A 50 -9.14 20.78 -4.54
C PRO A 50 -8.60 20.71 -3.11
N SER A 51 -8.75 21.80 -2.36
CA SER A 51 -8.38 21.84 -0.94
C SER A 51 -9.26 20.95 -0.07
N TYR A 52 -10.46 20.63 -0.54
CA TYR A 52 -11.40 19.71 0.08
C TYR A 52 -12.06 18.82 -0.97
N SER A 53 -12.23 17.56 -0.65
CA SER A 53 -13.03 16.61 -1.43
C SER A 53 -13.55 15.49 -0.51
N VAL A 54 -14.51 14.73 -1.00
CA VAL A 54 -14.92 13.47 -0.37
C VAL A 54 -14.49 12.33 -1.28
N CYS A 55 -13.72 11.39 -0.76
CA CYS A 55 -13.25 10.23 -1.50
C CYS A 55 -13.74 8.96 -0.81
N ARG A 56 -14.57 8.15 -1.50
CA ARG A 56 -15.12 6.91 -0.94
C ARG A 56 -15.66 7.10 0.49
N GLU A 57 -16.53 8.12 0.67
CA GLU A 57 -17.17 8.48 1.94
C GLU A 57 -16.24 9.17 2.97
N VAL A 58 -14.96 9.35 2.66
CA VAL A 58 -13.98 9.97 3.55
C VAL A 58 -13.76 11.43 3.18
N PRO A 59 -14.06 12.40 4.06
CA PRO A 59 -13.69 13.80 3.89
C PRO A 59 -12.17 13.97 3.89
N VAL A 60 -11.64 14.66 2.89
CA VAL A 60 -10.20 14.88 2.71
C VAL A 60 -9.90 16.38 2.61
N HIS A 61 -9.10 16.88 3.54
CA HIS A 61 -8.56 18.24 3.51
C HIS A 61 -7.11 18.24 3.04
N ARG A 62 -6.77 19.09 2.06
CA ARG A 62 -5.42 19.20 1.52
C ARG A 62 -4.83 20.55 1.83
N LEU A 63 -3.71 20.56 2.53
CA LEU A 63 -3.03 21.78 2.99
C LEU A 63 -1.84 22.13 2.09
N LEU A 64 -1.61 23.42 1.90
CA LEU A 64 -0.43 23.98 1.25
C LEU A 64 0.57 24.48 2.30
N PRO A 65 1.88 24.47 1.97
CA PRO A 65 2.48 23.78 0.84
C PRO A 65 2.46 22.27 1.06
N ALA A 66 2.59 21.48 -0.03
CA ALA A 66 2.87 20.06 0.13
C ALA A 66 4.27 19.84 0.74
N PRO A 67 4.47 18.81 1.55
CA PRO A 67 5.74 18.53 2.20
C PRO A 67 6.76 17.87 1.22
N ASN A 68 7.10 18.57 0.13
CA ASN A 68 7.96 18.08 -0.97
C ASN A 68 9.42 18.53 -0.86
N SER A 69 9.77 19.33 0.16
CA SER A 69 11.12 19.78 0.47
C SER A 69 11.22 20.08 1.97
N ASN A 70 12.44 20.22 2.52
CA ASN A 70 12.61 20.54 3.95
C ASN A 70 11.96 21.87 4.34
N TRP A 71 12.03 22.86 3.47
CA TRP A 71 11.37 24.14 3.67
C TRP A 71 9.84 24.00 3.71
N ASN A 72 9.29 23.32 2.73
CA ASN A 72 7.85 23.09 2.63
C ASN A 72 7.33 22.18 3.75
N GLU A 73 8.14 21.22 4.22
CA GLU A 73 7.81 20.38 5.36
C GLU A 73 7.53 21.21 6.62
N GLY A 74 8.43 22.16 6.94
CA GLY A 74 8.24 23.04 8.10
C GLY A 74 7.00 23.92 7.99
N HIS A 75 6.70 24.41 6.80
CA HIS A 75 5.48 25.18 6.53
C HIS A 75 4.22 24.31 6.57
N PHE A 76 4.27 23.11 5.99
CA PHE A 76 3.18 22.14 6.08
C PHE A 76 2.85 21.81 7.53
N GLN A 77 3.85 21.53 8.37
CA GLN A 77 3.67 21.23 9.79
C GLN A 77 3.02 22.38 10.54
N LYS A 78 3.46 23.63 10.30
CA LYS A 78 2.85 24.85 10.91
C LYS A 78 1.39 24.99 10.49
N ASN A 79 1.08 24.83 9.22
CA ASN A 79 -0.27 24.93 8.70
C ASN A 79 -1.16 23.79 9.18
N LEU A 80 -0.62 22.58 9.30
CA LEU A 80 -1.29 21.43 9.88
C LEU A 80 -1.69 21.71 11.34
N VAL A 81 -0.74 22.15 12.17
CA VAL A 81 -1.00 22.51 13.57
C VAL A 81 -2.06 23.61 13.68
N SER A 82 -1.95 24.66 12.85
CA SER A 82 -2.95 25.75 12.82
C SER A 82 -4.33 25.24 12.44
N TRP A 83 -4.42 24.40 11.40
CA TRP A 83 -5.68 23.81 10.94
C TRP A 83 -6.30 22.91 12.01
N ILE A 84 -5.52 22.03 12.63
CA ILE A 84 -5.99 21.16 13.71
C ILE A 84 -6.45 21.99 14.89
N THR A 85 -5.69 23.02 15.32
CA THR A 85 -6.06 23.88 16.45
C THR A 85 -7.44 24.52 16.27
N LYS A 86 -7.77 24.92 15.06
CA LYS A 86 -9.11 25.46 14.73
C LYS A 86 -10.20 24.39 14.72
N SER A 87 -9.83 23.14 14.63
CA SER A 87 -10.72 21.99 14.43
C SER A 87 -10.74 21.01 15.62
N THR A 88 -9.86 21.16 16.62
CA THR A 88 -9.63 20.17 17.70
C THR A 88 -10.85 19.78 18.50
N LYS A 89 -11.78 20.70 18.74
CA LYS A 89 -13.04 20.41 19.44
C LYS A 89 -13.94 19.41 18.68
N LYS A 90 -13.54 19.05 17.45
CA LYS A 90 -14.30 18.17 16.57
C LYS A 90 -13.77 16.74 16.52
N PHE A 91 -12.58 16.48 17.10
CA PHE A 91 -11.95 15.17 17.03
C PHE A 91 -11.68 14.58 18.41
N ASP A 92 -11.97 13.31 18.54
CA ASP A 92 -11.75 12.55 19.77
C ASP A 92 -10.35 11.91 19.79
N CYS A 93 -9.75 11.65 18.61
CA CYS A 93 -8.47 10.98 18.47
C CYS A 93 -7.73 11.48 17.23
N LEU A 94 -6.39 11.56 17.27
CA LEU A 94 -5.51 11.78 16.13
C LEU A 94 -4.74 10.48 15.80
N TYR A 95 -4.77 10.11 14.54
CA TYR A 95 -3.97 9.01 14.02
C TYR A 95 -3.02 9.52 12.94
N VAL A 96 -1.73 9.30 13.10
CA VAL A 96 -0.68 9.63 12.12
C VAL A 96 -0.26 8.36 11.43
N ASP A 97 -0.44 8.31 10.09
CA ASP A 97 -0.20 7.09 9.31
C ASP A 97 1.27 6.65 9.24
N ARG A 98 2.18 7.45 9.81
CA ARG A 98 3.60 7.12 9.91
C ARG A 98 4.21 7.65 11.20
N ALA A 99 4.98 6.81 11.89
CA ALA A 99 5.76 7.21 13.06
C ALA A 99 6.99 8.03 12.63
N ASP A 100 6.83 9.34 12.46
CA ASP A 100 7.86 10.26 11.97
C ASP A 100 7.84 11.61 12.70
N GLY A 101 8.48 12.62 12.11
CA GLY A 101 8.52 13.99 12.62
C GLY A 101 7.15 14.64 12.83
N LEU A 102 6.09 14.18 12.15
CA LEU A 102 4.71 14.66 12.40
C LEU A 102 4.23 14.26 13.79
N VAL A 103 4.54 13.02 14.22
CA VAL A 103 4.20 12.57 15.58
C VAL A 103 4.89 13.45 16.61
N LEU A 104 6.19 13.76 16.42
CA LEU A 104 6.95 14.63 17.33
C LEU A 104 6.36 16.03 17.38
N THR A 105 5.98 16.57 16.22
CA THR A 105 5.37 17.91 16.13
C THR A 105 4.00 17.97 16.80
N LEU A 106 3.18 16.95 16.64
CA LEU A 106 1.80 16.92 17.15
C LEU A 106 1.71 16.52 18.63
N GLN A 107 2.66 15.75 19.15
CA GLN A 107 2.60 15.20 20.49
C GLN A 107 2.36 16.25 21.58
N SER A 108 3.17 17.33 21.61
CA SER A 108 3.03 18.39 22.60
C SER A 108 1.70 19.17 22.48
N LYS A 109 1.13 19.19 21.28
CA LYS A 109 -0.16 19.81 20.99
C LYS A 109 -1.31 18.90 21.42
N CYS A 110 -1.22 17.62 21.10
CA CYS A 110 -2.21 16.61 21.49
C CYS A 110 -2.35 16.55 23.02
N GLN A 111 -1.25 16.66 23.78
CA GLN A 111 -1.29 16.77 25.24
C GLN A 111 -2.08 18.00 25.70
N LYS A 112 -1.88 19.18 25.08
CA LYS A 112 -2.62 20.40 25.42
C LYS A 112 -4.08 20.35 25.02
N TRP A 113 -4.40 19.60 23.99
CA TRP A 113 -5.77 19.40 23.49
C TRP A 113 -6.47 18.25 24.22
N GLU A 114 -5.72 17.50 25.02
CA GLU A 114 -6.20 16.29 25.69
C GLU A 114 -6.77 15.26 24.68
N VAL A 115 -6.14 15.13 23.52
CA VAL A 115 -6.53 14.20 22.46
C VAL A 115 -5.46 13.12 22.33
N PRO A 116 -5.80 11.82 22.40
CA PRO A 116 -4.83 10.75 22.24
C PRO A 116 -4.24 10.77 20.83
N LEU A 117 -2.90 10.63 20.77
CA LEU A 117 -2.14 10.55 19.53
C LEU A 117 -1.72 9.12 19.28
N LEU A 118 -2.19 8.54 18.18
CA LEU A 118 -1.82 7.23 17.72
C LEU A 118 -0.91 7.36 16.49
N CYS A 119 -0.03 6.38 16.28
CA CYS A 119 0.75 6.33 15.04
C CYS A 119 0.90 4.89 14.52
N ARG A 120 1.11 4.77 13.21
CA ARG A 120 1.50 3.51 12.59
C ARG A 120 3.03 3.41 12.52
N TYR A 121 3.55 2.24 12.83
CA TYR A 121 4.95 1.91 12.66
C TYR A 121 5.09 0.74 11.69
N SER A 122 5.87 0.96 10.63
CA SER A 122 6.40 -0.11 9.80
C SER A 122 7.91 0.12 9.62
N PRO A 123 8.76 -0.89 9.81
CA PRO A 123 10.21 -0.74 9.60
C PRO A 123 10.55 -0.32 8.17
N ASP A 124 9.66 -0.56 7.25
CA ASP A 124 9.81 -0.30 5.82
C ASP A 124 9.52 1.16 5.47
N ASP A 125 8.82 1.88 6.34
CA ASP A 125 8.54 3.31 6.18
C ASP A 125 9.84 4.18 6.23
N SER A 126 10.97 3.64 6.64
CA SER A 126 12.26 4.35 6.71
C SER A 126 12.82 4.77 5.34
N GLY A 127 12.37 4.14 4.24
CA GLY A 127 12.81 4.44 2.88
C GLY A 127 12.05 5.59 2.21
N TYR A 128 10.84 5.91 2.67
CA TYR A 128 10.01 7.00 2.13
C TYR A 128 10.36 8.33 2.80
N GLY A 129 11.63 8.68 2.67
CA GLY A 129 12.06 10.04 2.92
C GLY A 129 11.38 10.98 1.93
N LEU A 130 11.11 12.18 2.39
CA LEU A 130 10.80 13.36 1.61
C LEU A 130 11.54 13.31 0.26
N SER A 131 10.93 13.84 -0.78
CA SER A 131 11.57 14.13 -2.07
C SER A 131 12.91 14.89 -1.95
N SER A 132 13.29 15.30 -0.74
CA SER A 132 14.55 15.95 -0.36
C SER A 132 15.68 14.99 0.04
N GLY A 133 15.51 13.68 -0.10
CA GLY A 133 16.57 12.70 0.24
C GLY A 133 16.82 12.49 1.76
N GLN A 134 16.06 13.14 2.65
CA GLN A 134 16.16 12.87 4.08
C GLN A 134 15.42 11.56 4.42
N LYS A 135 16.20 10.52 4.68
CA LYS A 135 15.68 9.28 5.27
C LYS A 135 15.28 9.56 6.73
N ILE A 136 14.08 9.16 7.10
CA ILE A 136 13.69 9.13 8.52
C ILE A 136 14.59 8.10 9.21
N THR A 137 15.33 8.53 10.21
CA THR A 137 16.22 7.62 10.92
C THR A 137 15.44 6.67 11.80
N PRO A 138 15.88 5.42 11.99
CA PRO A 138 15.25 4.48 12.92
C PRO A 138 15.11 5.06 14.34
N LEU A 139 16.06 5.90 14.75
CA LEU A 139 16.02 6.58 16.06
C LEU A 139 14.86 7.58 16.13
N ALA A 140 14.62 8.38 15.09
CA ALA A 140 13.51 9.32 15.05
C ALA A 140 12.16 8.59 15.04
N MET A 141 12.05 7.47 14.36
CA MET A 141 10.86 6.62 14.38
C MET A 141 10.61 6.05 15.79
N ALA A 142 11.66 5.52 16.44
CA ALA A 142 11.54 5.00 17.79
C ALA A 142 11.12 6.09 18.80
N ASP A 143 11.67 7.30 18.69
CA ASP A 143 11.29 8.42 19.55
C ASP A 143 9.84 8.86 19.31
N ALA A 144 9.39 8.90 18.06
CA ALA A 144 7.99 9.14 17.72
C ALA A 144 7.07 8.09 18.37
N CYS A 145 7.44 6.80 18.27
CA CYS A 145 6.70 5.72 18.90
C CYS A 145 6.63 5.85 20.43
N ARG A 146 7.73 6.18 21.11
CA ARG A 146 7.71 6.39 22.57
C ARG A 146 6.71 7.47 23.00
N ARG A 147 6.51 8.48 22.18
CA ARG A 147 5.64 9.63 22.46
C ARG A 147 4.18 9.40 22.11
N ALA A 148 3.87 8.41 21.28
CA ALA A 148 2.50 8.07 20.96
C ALA A 148 1.78 7.39 22.14
N ALA A 149 0.46 7.58 22.25
CA ALA A 149 -0.37 6.88 23.22
C ALA A 149 -0.51 5.39 22.86
N ARG A 150 -0.72 5.09 21.58
CA ARG A 150 -0.77 3.74 21.02
C ARG A 150 -0.03 3.69 19.69
N ILE A 151 0.54 2.54 19.39
CA ILE A 151 1.29 2.29 18.17
C ILE A 151 0.66 1.11 17.45
N VAL A 152 0.27 1.32 16.21
CA VAL A 152 -0.23 0.25 15.36
C VAL A 152 0.93 -0.30 14.53
N CYS A 153 1.12 -1.60 14.54
CA CYS A 153 2.08 -2.28 13.66
C CYS A 153 1.39 -3.39 12.85
N PRO A 154 1.67 -3.51 11.53
CA PRO A 154 0.96 -4.46 10.68
C PRO A 154 1.52 -5.89 10.78
N THR A 155 2.80 -6.06 11.11
CA THR A 155 3.49 -7.35 11.05
C THR A 155 4.06 -7.80 12.39
N PRO A 156 4.23 -9.14 12.60
CA PRO A 156 4.95 -9.65 13.76
C PRO A 156 6.39 -9.13 13.86
N ASN A 157 7.04 -8.88 12.73
CA ASN A 157 8.40 -8.35 12.71
C ASN A 157 8.44 -6.90 13.21
N ALA A 158 7.52 -6.05 12.76
CA ALA A 158 7.38 -4.68 13.26
C ALA A 158 7.14 -4.66 14.78
N HIS A 159 6.31 -5.57 15.29
CA HIS A 159 6.08 -5.73 16.74
C HIS A 159 7.38 -6.08 17.48
N ARG A 160 8.10 -7.10 17.03
CA ARG A 160 9.39 -7.52 17.65
C ARG A 160 10.42 -6.39 17.65
N LEU A 161 10.52 -5.63 16.56
CA LEU A 161 11.42 -4.49 16.46
C LEU A 161 11.07 -3.39 17.45
N LEU A 162 9.79 -3.06 17.62
CA LEU A 162 9.35 -2.07 18.62
C LEU A 162 9.71 -2.52 20.05
N VAL A 163 9.45 -3.78 20.40
CA VAL A 163 9.81 -4.35 21.71
C VAL A 163 11.33 -4.30 21.91
N SER A 164 12.12 -4.70 20.92
CA SER A 164 13.60 -4.66 20.99
C SER A 164 14.16 -3.23 21.13
N GLN A 165 13.40 -2.21 20.69
CA GLN A 165 13.73 -0.78 20.88
C GLN A 165 13.26 -0.22 22.22
N GLY A 166 12.77 -1.08 23.12
CA GLY A 166 12.32 -0.70 24.47
C GLY A 166 10.97 -0.01 24.51
N ILE A 167 10.14 -0.18 23.49
CA ILE A 167 8.76 0.30 23.51
C ILE A 167 7.93 -0.63 24.40
N GLN A 168 7.13 -0.04 25.31
CA GLN A 168 6.24 -0.81 26.17
C GLN A 168 5.21 -1.60 25.35
N GLU A 169 5.13 -2.89 25.58
CA GLU A 169 4.25 -3.79 24.84
C GLU A 169 2.78 -3.42 24.93
N SER A 170 2.36 -2.87 26.10
CA SER A 170 1.00 -2.37 26.31
C SER A 170 0.59 -1.23 25.37
N LYS A 171 1.55 -0.51 24.78
CA LYS A 171 1.29 0.52 23.77
C LYS A 171 1.17 -0.03 22.36
N ILE A 172 1.65 -1.24 22.12
CA ILE A 172 1.75 -1.81 20.77
C ILE A 172 0.49 -2.61 20.47
N VAL A 173 -0.18 -2.27 19.37
CA VAL A 173 -1.36 -2.98 18.89
C VAL A 173 -1.08 -3.54 17.51
N ARG A 174 -1.23 -4.85 17.35
CA ARG A 174 -1.03 -5.50 16.05
C ARG A 174 -2.32 -5.52 15.26
N ILE A 175 -2.39 -4.68 14.25
CA ILE A 175 -3.49 -4.63 13.28
C ILE A 175 -2.90 -4.75 11.89
N SER A 176 -3.23 -5.81 11.19
CA SER A 176 -2.85 -5.98 9.79
C SER A 176 -3.49 -4.89 8.92
N ASP A 177 -2.86 -4.56 7.82
CA ASP A 177 -3.47 -3.69 6.83
C ASP A 177 -4.78 -4.33 6.34
N VAL A 178 -5.77 -3.49 6.03
CA VAL A 178 -7.13 -3.96 5.69
C VAL A 178 -7.08 -4.82 4.43
N ALA A 179 -7.63 -6.02 4.53
CA ALA A 179 -7.81 -6.87 3.37
C ALA A 179 -8.79 -6.23 2.37
N TRP A 180 -8.52 -6.45 1.09
CA TRP A 180 -9.40 -5.99 0.01
C TRP A 180 -10.70 -6.79 -0.02
N GLU A 181 -11.75 -6.15 -0.51
CA GLU A 181 -12.98 -6.89 -0.83
C GLU A 181 -12.70 -7.95 -1.88
N PRO A 182 -13.25 -9.16 -1.73
CA PRO A 182 -13.08 -10.20 -2.74
C PRO A 182 -13.57 -9.73 -4.11
N VAL A 183 -12.70 -9.78 -5.10
CA VAL A 183 -13.05 -9.48 -6.48
C VAL A 183 -13.65 -10.74 -7.12
N GLN A 184 -14.88 -10.63 -7.56
CA GLN A 184 -15.50 -11.71 -8.32
C GLN A 184 -15.03 -11.66 -9.77
N LYS A 185 -14.14 -12.56 -10.15
CA LYS A 185 -13.74 -12.77 -11.53
C LYS A 185 -14.74 -13.68 -12.21
N THR A 186 -15.49 -13.16 -13.17
CA THR A 186 -16.30 -13.96 -14.11
C THR A 186 -15.74 -13.80 -15.51
N VAL A 187 -16.07 -14.74 -16.39
CA VAL A 187 -15.65 -14.70 -17.80
C VAL A 187 -16.15 -13.41 -18.45
N GLU A 188 -17.40 -13.04 -18.17
CA GLU A 188 -18.05 -11.85 -18.75
C GLU A 188 -17.34 -10.56 -18.29
N ARG A 189 -17.05 -10.43 -16.98
CA ARG A 189 -16.34 -9.26 -16.44
C ARG A 189 -14.94 -9.14 -16.99
N ARG A 190 -14.23 -10.28 -17.06
CA ARG A 190 -12.89 -10.33 -17.66
C ARG A 190 -12.91 -9.89 -19.12
N LEU A 191 -13.87 -10.40 -19.90
CA LEU A 191 -14.01 -10.05 -21.31
C LEU A 191 -14.36 -8.56 -21.47
N ALA A 192 -15.31 -8.05 -20.69
CA ALA A 192 -15.68 -6.63 -20.72
C ALA A 192 -14.49 -5.72 -20.40
N ALA A 193 -13.74 -6.01 -19.32
CA ALA A 193 -12.55 -5.24 -18.96
C ALA A 193 -11.44 -5.37 -20.03
N SER A 194 -11.24 -6.56 -20.61
CA SER A 194 -10.25 -6.76 -21.68
C SER A 194 -10.61 -5.97 -22.93
N ASN A 195 -11.89 -5.93 -23.31
CA ASN A 195 -12.34 -5.15 -24.47
C ASN A 195 -12.17 -3.65 -24.21
N ALA A 196 -12.55 -3.15 -23.03
CA ALA A 196 -12.38 -1.74 -22.67
C ALA A 196 -10.90 -1.29 -22.74
N LEU A 197 -9.97 -2.15 -22.28
CA LEU A 197 -8.54 -1.89 -22.43
C LEU A 197 -8.09 -1.88 -23.88
N PHE A 198 -8.52 -2.85 -24.68
CA PHE A 198 -8.22 -2.93 -26.10
C PHE A 198 -8.76 -1.74 -26.88
N ASP A 199 -10.00 -1.31 -26.59
CA ASP A 199 -10.63 -0.14 -27.23
C ASP A 199 -9.88 1.17 -26.87
N THR A 200 -9.23 1.21 -25.71
CA THR A 200 -8.38 2.36 -25.32
C THR A 200 -7.06 2.35 -26.10
N SER A 201 -6.41 1.20 -26.20
CA SER A 201 -5.23 0.96 -27.04
C SER A 201 -5.02 -0.52 -27.28
N SER A 202 -4.82 -0.90 -28.53
CA SER A 202 -4.51 -2.29 -28.94
C SER A 202 -3.18 -2.82 -28.35
N ASP A 203 -2.30 -1.92 -27.91
CA ASP A 203 -1.05 -2.29 -27.26
C ASP A 203 -1.26 -2.69 -25.79
N PHE A 204 -2.40 -2.31 -25.17
CA PHE A 204 -2.65 -2.63 -23.77
C PHE A 204 -2.90 -4.13 -23.56
N LEU A 205 -3.84 -4.70 -24.28
CA LEU A 205 -4.19 -6.11 -24.15
C LEU A 205 -4.94 -6.57 -25.40
N ILE A 206 -4.62 -7.78 -25.88
CA ILE A 206 -5.39 -8.43 -26.95
C ILE A 206 -6.38 -9.40 -26.29
N PRO A 207 -7.70 -9.11 -26.33
CA PRO A 207 -8.71 -9.94 -25.65
C PRO A 207 -8.66 -11.40 -26.11
N GLY A 208 -8.68 -12.32 -25.14
CA GLY A 208 -8.67 -13.76 -25.36
C GLY A 208 -7.34 -14.33 -25.89
N ARG A 209 -6.33 -13.51 -26.12
CA ARG A 209 -5.02 -13.94 -26.68
C ARG A 209 -3.86 -13.60 -25.76
N SER A 210 -3.74 -12.35 -25.32
CA SER A 210 -2.64 -11.93 -24.45
C SER A 210 -2.90 -12.30 -23.01
N GLN A 211 -1.82 -12.59 -22.30
CA GLN A 211 -1.82 -12.73 -20.83
C GLN A 211 -1.25 -11.48 -20.22
N LEU A 212 -1.90 -10.99 -19.17
CA LEU A 212 -1.49 -9.78 -18.47
C LEU A 212 -0.72 -10.12 -17.21
N LEU A 213 0.55 -9.70 -17.18
CA LEU A 213 1.41 -9.72 -16.01
C LEU A 213 1.43 -8.33 -15.38
N LEU A 214 1.21 -8.25 -14.09
CA LEU A 214 1.30 -7.01 -13.33
C LEU A 214 2.58 -6.98 -12.50
N HIS A 215 3.20 -5.82 -12.43
CA HIS A 215 4.19 -5.47 -11.43
C HIS A 215 3.76 -4.17 -10.78
N LEU A 216 3.53 -4.19 -9.46
CA LEU A 216 3.14 -3.01 -8.71
C LEU A 216 4.34 -2.50 -7.90
N GLY A 217 4.52 -1.17 -7.93
CA GLY A 217 5.62 -0.49 -7.27
C GLY A 217 6.86 -0.31 -8.16
N LEU A 218 7.43 0.90 -8.10
CA LEU A 218 8.66 1.31 -8.83
C LEU A 218 9.78 1.70 -7.87
N SER A 219 9.68 1.34 -6.59
CA SER A 219 10.58 1.85 -5.55
C SER A 219 12.03 1.33 -5.65
N GLU A 220 12.24 0.17 -6.24
CA GLU A 220 13.56 -0.47 -6.34
C GLU A 220 13.90 -0.88 -7.77
N ALA A 221 14.97 -0.30 -8.32
CA ALA A 221 15.38 -0.55 -9.70
C ALA A 221 15.86 -1.98 -9.96
N ALA A 222 16.58 -2.59 -9.03
CA ALA A 222 17.21 -3.90 -9.25
C ALA A 222 16.19 -5.05 -9.34
N PRO A 223 15.22 -5.21 -8.41
CA PRO A 223 14.18 -6.24 -8.54
C PRO A 223 13.28 -6.04 -9.76
N LEU A 224 13.00 -4.78 -10.11
CA LEU A 224 12.18 -4.48 -11.27
C LEU A 224 12.91 -4.81 -12.58
N ARG A 225 14.21 -4.52 -12.68
CA ARG A 225 15.03 -4.92 -13.83
C ARG A 225 15.04 -6.44 -14.01
N MET A 226 15.16 -7.19 -12.92
CA MET A 226 15.11 -8.65 -12.94
C MET A 226 13.75 -9.16 -13.47
N ALA A 227 12.64 -8.55 -13.04
CA ALA A 227 11.31 -8.89 -13.51
C ALA A 227 11.14 -8.58 -15.01
N ILE A 228 11.58 -7.41 -15.47
CA ILE A 228 11.54 -6.99 -16.87
C ILE A 228 12.39 -7.95 -17.72
N GLN A 229 13.61 -8.28 -17.28
CA GLN A 229 14.50 -9.17 -18.00
C GLN A 229 13.90 -10.57 -18.16
N ALA A 230 13.40 -11.16 -17.07
CA ALA A 230 12.78 -12.49 -17.09
C ALA A 230 11.53 -12.54 -18.00
N VAL A 231 10.75 -11.47 -18.05
CA VAL A 231 9.58 -11.38 -18.95
C VAL A 231 10.02 -11.15 -20.40
N ALA A 232 11.05 -10.32 -20.63
CA ALA A 232 11.61 -10.12 -21.97
C ALA A 232 12.13 -11.43 -22.59
N ASP A 233 12.80 -12.26 -21.79
CA ASP A 233 13.30 -13.57 -22.23
C ASP A 233 12.15 -14.51 -22.65
N LEU A 234 10.99 -14.42 -21.99
CA LEU A 234 9.79 -15.15 -22.40
C LEU A 234 9.18 -14.60 -23.70
N LEU A 235 9.17 -13.29 -23.86
CA LEU A 235 8.71 -12.65 -25.10
C LEU A 235 9.58 -13.06 -26.29
N ASP A 236 10.90 -13.21 -26.08
CA ASP A 236 11.85 -13.71 -27.11
C ASP A 236 11.50 -15.15 -27.56
N THR A 237 10.75 -15.93 -26.77
CA THR A 237 10.24 -17.25 -27.19
C THR A 237 8.95 -17.20 -28.04
N GLY A 238 8.43 -15.99 -28.31
CA GLY A 238 7.20 -15.78 -29.08
C GLY A 238 5.91 -15.88 -28.29
N MET A 239 5.99 -15.83 -26.96
CA MET A 239 4.79 -15.83 -26.13
C MET A 239 4.00 -14.53 -26.22
N LEU A 240 2.68 -14.63 -26.28
CA LEU A 240 1.79 -13.47 -26.28
C LEU A 240 1.54 -12.99 -24.83
N LEU A 241 2.48 -12.20 -24.30
CA LEU A 241 2.42 -11.60 -22.99
C LEU A 241 2.27 -10.08 -23.10
N ARG A 242 1.67 -9.49 -22.07
CA ARG A 242 1.74 -8.06 -21.77
C ARG A 242 2.19 -7.90 -20.32
N MET A 243 3.15 -7.05 -20.06
CA MET A 243 3.56 -6.69 -18.71
C MET A 243 3.26 -5.24 -18.46
N TRP A 244 2.51 -4.96 -17.40
CA TRP A 244 2.28 -3.62 -16.93
C TRP A 244 3.02 -3.39 -15.61
N VAL A 245 3.85 -2.38 -15.61
CA VAL A 245 4.57 -1.90 -14.43
C VAL A 245 3.90 -0.62 -13.99
N ILE A 246 3.29 -0.63 -12.80
CA ILE A 246 2.44 0.45 -12.32
C ILE A 246 3.01 0.99 -11.01
N GLY A 247 3.24 2.30 -10.95
CA GLY A 247 3.69 2.99 -9.74
C GLY A 247 4.58 4.18 -10.02
N SER A 248 5.04 4.84 -8.96
CA SER A 248 5.98 5.96 -9.02
C SER A 248 7.24 5.65 -8.21
N GLY A 249 8.41 6.15 -8.62
CA GLY A 249 9.62 6.03 -7.79
C GLY A 249 10.94 5.89 -8.51
N VAL A 250 11.09 4.98 -9.46
CA VAL A 250 12.29 4.87 -10.29
C VAL A 250 12.15 5.80 -11.49
N GLU A 251 13.27 6.44 -11.93
CA GLU A 251 13.22 7.24 -13.16
C GLU A 251 12.76 6.38 -14.35
N PRO A 252 11.57 6.66 -14.92
CA PRO A 252 11.01 5.84 -16.00
C PRO A 252 11.92 5.74 -17.22
N SER A 253 12.75 6.76 -17.45
CA SER A 253 13.72 6.81 -18.56
C SER A 253 14.68 5.62 -18.58
N VAL A 254 15.25 5.25 -17.44
CA VAL A 254 16.22 4.15 -17.33
C VAL A 254 15.58 2.81 -17.65
N LEU A 255 14.33 2.61 -17.21
CA LEU A 255 13.58 1.39 -17.50
C LEU A 255 13.10 1.36 -18.94
N TYR A 256 12.67 2.50 -19.45
CA TYR A 256 12.24 2.64 -20.84
C TYR A 256 13.37 2.31 -21.81
N ASP A 257 14.59 2.80 -21.54
CA ASP A 257 15.77 2.51 -22.37
C ASP A 257 16.10 1.01 -22.37
N LEU A 258 15.98 0.34 -21.22
CA LEU A 258 16.15 -1.11 -21.12
C LEU A 258 15.11 -1.85 -21.97
N ILE A 259 13.84 -1.52 -21.84
CA ILE A 259 12.74 -2.15 -22.58
C ILE A 259 12.90 -1.91 -24.09
N LYS A 260 13.22 -0.67 -24.48
CA LYS A 260 13.40 -0.26 -25.87
C LYS A 260 14.60 -0.94 -26.52
N SER A 261 15.71 -1.11 -25.79
CA SER A 261 16.91 -1.79 -26.31
C SER A 261 16.64 -3.26 -26.68
N ARG A 262 15.63 -3.89 -26.05
CA ARG A 262 15.17 -5.25 -26.34
C ARG A 262 14.03 -5.29 -27.37
N GLY A 263 13.50 -4.15 -27.80
CA GLY A 263 12.40 -4.06 -28.75
C GLY A 263 11.00 -4.31 -28.19
N TRP A 264 10.85 -4.44 -26.85
CA TRP A 264 9.60 -4.83 -26.17
C TRP A 264 8.75 -3.68 -25.62
N HIS A 265 8.91 -2.46 -26.18
CA HIS A 265 8.22 -1.25 -25.73
C HIS A 265 6.70 -1.23 -25.95
N ARG A 266 6.15 -2.19 -26.71
CA ARG A 266 4.70 -2.39 -26.88
C ARG A 266 4.14 -3.47 -25.96
N GLU A 267 4.98 -4.39 -25.52
CA GLU A 267 4.63 -5.53 -24.69
C GLU A 267 4.83 -5.25 -23.21
N ILE A 268 5.80 -4.39 -22.86
CA ILE A 268 6.10 -3.98 -21.48
C ILE A 268 5.83 -2.49 -21.35
N LEU A 269 4.77 -2.14 -20.62
CA LEU A 269 4.29 -0.77 -20.46
C LEU A 269 4.55 -0.26 -19.05
N LEU A 270 4.95 1.02 -18.96
CA LEU A 270 5.18 1.71 -17.69
C LEU A 270 4.08 2.73 -17.45
N PHE A 271 3.46 2.71 -16.27
CA PHE A 271 2.41 3.63 -15.87
C PHE A 271 2.75 4.27 -14.53
N ASP A 272 2.58 5.57 -14.40
CA ASP A 272 2.76 6.29 -13.13
C ASP A 272 1.70 5.92 -12.09
N GLY A 273 0.57 5.41 -12.52
CA GLY A 273 -0.52 4.95 -11.68
C GLY A 273 -1.71 4.43 -12.49
N PHE A 274 -2.67 3.87 -11.79
CA PHE A 274 -3.93 3.39 -12.35
C PHE A 274 -5.05 3.68 -11.37
N ASP A 275 -6.14 4.31 -11.83
CA ASP A 275 -7.19 4.82 -10.93
C ASP A 275 -7.97 3.71 -10.23
N ASP A 276 -8.28 2.63 -10.93
CA ASP A 276 -8.99 1.48 -10.38
C ASP A 276 -8.24 0.16 -10.59
N LEU A 277 -7.39 -0.17 -9.62
CA LEU A 277 -6.67 -1.44 -9.62
C LEU A 277 -7.59 -2.67 -9.51
N LEU A 278 -8.81 -2.52 -8.98
CA LEU A 278 -9.76 -3.63 -8.89
C LEU A 278 -10.28 -4.03 -10.28
N GLU A 279 -10.48 -3.08 -11.18
CA GLU A 279 -10.80 -3.36 -12.58
C GLU A 279 -9.64 -4.08 -13.28
N LEU A 280 -8.41 -3.64 -13.04
CA LEU A 280 -7.24 -4.26 -13.63
C LEU A 280 -7.06 -5.71 -13.14
N ILE A 281 -7.40 -6.01 -11.90
CA ILE A 281 -7.36 -7.36 -11.34
C ILE A 281 -8.29 -8.32 -12.09
N GLN A 282 -9.40 -7.85 -12.67
CA GLN A 282 -10.30 -8.69 -13.46
C GLN A 282 -9.55 -9.36 -14.63
N VAL A 283 -8.62 -8.65 -15.25
CA VAL A 283 -7.89 -9.11 -16.43
C VAL A 283 -6.51 -9.70 -16.12
N ALA A 284 -5.96 -9.42 -14.94
CA ALA A 284 -4.63 -9.89 -14.55
C ALA A 284 -4.57 -11.41 -14.43
N ASP A 285 -3.53 -12.00 -14.99
CA ASP A 285 -3.24 -13.44 -14.94
C ASP A 285 -2.18 -13.77 -13.91
N LEU A 286 -1.19 -12.91 -13.76
CA LEU A 286 -0.06 -13.07 -12.85
C LEU A 286 0.36 -11.72 -12.31
N CYS A 287 0.84 -11.71 -11.08
CA CYS A 287 1.57 -10.59 -10.52
C CYS A 287 2.98 -11.02 -10.12
N ILE A 288 3.97 -10.18 -10.45
CA ILE A 288 5.33 -10.31 -9.95
C ILE A 288 5.51 -9.24 -8.89
N ALA A 289 5.56 -9.64 -7.63
CA ALA A 289 5.78 -8.74 -6.51
C ALA A 289 7.28 -8.64 -6.24
N SER A 290 7.84 -7.46 -6.45
CA SER A 290 9.24 -7.18 -6.13
C SER A 290 9.46 -7.04 -4.61
N ASN A 291 10.72 -7.00 -4.21
CA ASN A 291 11.17 -7.07 -2.83
C ASN A 291 10.96 -5.78 -2.02
N SER A 292 10.23 -4.80 -2.49
CA SER A 292 9.90 -3.71 -1.59
C SER A 292 8.92 -4.23 -0.54
N LYS A 293 9.32 -4.14 0.70
CA LYS A 293 8.58 -4.66 1.86
C LYS A 293 7.17 -4.06 1.96
N GLU A 294 6.97 -2.85 1.44
CA GLU A 294 5.68 -2.15 1.40
C GLU A 294 4.73 -2.75 0.36
N THR A 295 5.26 -3.11 -0.80
CA THR A 295 4.50 -3.70 -1.90
C THR A 295 3.79 -4.98 -1.46
N ILE A 296 4.39 -5.73 -0.55
CA ILE A 296 3.83 -6.99 -0.09
C ILE A 296 2.60 -6.78 0.79
N GLN A 297 2.63 -5.81 1.68
CA GLN A 297 1.50 -5.53 2.57
C GLN A 297 0.27 -5.03 1.81
N TYR A 298 0.47 -4.43 0.64
CA TYR A 298 -0.58 -3.92 -0.22
C TYR A 298 -0.87 -4.86 -1.40
N THR A 299 0.16 -5.21 -2.16
CA THR A 299 0.04 -5.98 -3.40
C THR A 299 -0.48 -7.39 -3.14
N LEU A 300 0.03 -8.06 -2.11
CA LEU A 300 -0.35 -9.45 -1.85
C LEU A 300 -1.82 -9.61 -1.46
N PRO A 301 -2.37 -8.84 -0.50
CA PRO A 301 -3.81 -8.86 -0.23
C PRO A 301 -4.66 -8.46 -1.43
N LEU A 302 -4.21 -7.48 -2.21
CA LEU A 302 -4.90 -7.02 -3.41
C LEU A 302 -4.99 -8.14 -4.46
N MET A 303 -3.87 -8.78 -4.80
CA MET A 303 -3.84 -9.89 -5.76
C MET A 303 -4.63 -11.10 -5.27
N ALA A 304 -4.50 -11.42 -3.99
CA ALA A 304 -5.26 -12.49 -3.36
C ALA A 304 -6.77 -12.24 -3.43
N SER A 305 -7.24 -10.99 -3.28
CA SER A 305 -8.66 -10.64 -3.37
C SER A 305 -9.27 -11.07 -4.71
N GLY A 306 -8.51 -10.96 -5.79
CA GLY A 306 -8.91 -11.38 -7.13
C GLY A 306 -8.48 -12.78 -7.52
N GLY A 307 -7.85 -13.54 -6.63
CA GLY A 307 -7.32 -14.86 -6.96
C GLY A 307 -6.27 -14.83 -8.07
N VAL A 308 -5.47 -13.76 -8.14
CA VAL A 308 -4.37 -13.61 -9.10
C VAL A 308 -3.16 -14.39 -8.60
N ALA A 309 -2.61 -15.24 -9.46
CA ALA A 309 -1.34 -15.89 -9.17
C ALA A 309 -0.25 -14.85 -8.89
N THR A 310 0.58 -15.06 -7.85
CA THR A 310 1.56 -14.05 -7.46
C THR A 310 2.91 -14.73 -7.22
N MET A 311 3.95 -14.26 -7.90
CA MET A 311 5.34 -14.58 -7.62
C MET A 311 5.92 -13.49 -6.73
N ILE A 312 6.57 -13.89 -5.65
CA ILE A 312 6.94 -12.98 -4.55
C ILE A 312 8.44 -13.08 -4.33
N ALA A 313 9.12 -11.94 -4.31
CA ALA A 313 10.52 -11.92 -3.91
C ALA A 313 10.68 -12.44 -2.48
N ASP A 314 11.61 -13.37 -2.26
CA ASP A 314 11.78 -14.04 -0.98
C ASP A 314 12.35 -13.10 0.07
N ASN A 315 11.55 -12.86 1.12
CA ASN A 315 12.01 -12.21 2.33
C ASN A 315 11.21 -12.75 3.55
N GLN A 316 11.70 -12.46 4.74
CA GLN A 316 11.10 -12.97 5.97
C GLN A 316 9.67 -12.48 6.21
N ASP A 317 9.38 -11.24 5.83
CA ASP A 317 8.04 -10.66 6.01
C ASP A 317 7.04 -11.27 5.03
N CYS A 318 7.47 -11.57 3.79
CA CYS A 318 6.64 -12.26 2.80
C CYS A 318 6.22 -13.65 3.26
N ARG A 319 7.15 -14.38 3.84
CA ARG A 319 6.87 -15.73 4.34
C ARG A 319 5.80 -15.74 5.42
N ALA A 320 5.73 -14.67 6.23
CA ALA A 320 4.72 -14.56 7.28
C ALA A 320 3.27 -14.38 6.74
N TRP A 321 3.13 -13.98 5.48
CA TRP A 321 1.84 -13.81 4.82
C TRP A 321 1.38 -15.04 4.04
N LEU A 322 2.26 -15.99 3.81
CA LEU A 322 1.95 -17.19 3.04
C LEU A 322 1.41 -18.30 3.94
N PRO A 323 0.53 -19.18 3.43
CA PRO A 323 0.15 -20.40 4.12
C PRO A 323 1.38 -21.24 4.47
N GLU A 324 1.37 -21.91 5.62
CA GLU A 324 2.46 -22.81 6.03
C GLU A 324 2.76 -23.85 4.94
N GLY A 325 4.04 -24.02 4.63
CA GLY A 325 4.51 -24.93 3.58
C GLY A 325 4.37 -24.43 2.15
N ASN A 326 3.76 -23.26 1.92
CA ASN A 326 3.52 -22.73 0.57
C ASN A 326 4.56 -21.68 0.15
N HIS A 327 5.84 -22.07 0.14
CA HIS A 327 6.94 -21.19 -0.27
C HIS A 327 7.27 -21.31 -1.77
N PHE A 328 6.51 -22.07 -2.53
CA PHE A 328 6.75 -22.28 -3.96
C PHE A 328 6.66 -20.96 -4.76
N GLN A 329 5.87 -20.01 -4.32
CA GLN A 329 5.70 -18.70 -4.97
C GLN A 329 6.91 -17.77 -4.80
N LEU A 330 7.87 -18.11 -3.91
CA LEU A 330 9.00 -17.25 -3.58
C LEU A 330 10.13 -17.41 -4.60
N TYR A 331 10.73 -16.29 -5.01
CA TYR A 331 11.94 -16.24 -5.84
C TYR A 331 13.00 -15.34 -5.20
N SER A 332 14.26 -15.66 -5.39
CA SER A 332 15.39 -14.90 -4.85
C SER A 332 16.39 -14.44 -5.91
N THR A 333 16.33 -15.03 -7.09
CA THR A 333 17.24 -14.72 -8.22
C THR A 333 16.45 -14.62 -9.52
N GLU A 334 17.07 -14.02 -10.54
CA GLU A 334 16.52 -13.97 -11.90
C GLU A 334 16.24 -15.37 -12.45
N GLN A 335 17.17 -16.31 -12.27
CA GLN A 335 16.99 -17.70 -12.69
C GLN A 335 15.80 -18.36 -11.99
N SER A 336 15.64 -18.13 -10.68
CA SER A 336 14.49 -18.69 -9.94
C SER A 336 13.17 -18.07 -10.40
N LEU A 337 13.16 -16.78 -10.74
CA LEU A 337 11.98 -16.11 -11.30
C LEU A 337 11.67 -16.67 -12.71
N ALA A 338 12.65 -16.77 -13.59
CA ALA A 338 12.48 -17.34 -14.93
C ALA A 338 11.95 -18.79 -14.87
N HIS A 339 12.50 -19.60 -13.96
CA HIS A 339 11.99 -20.97 -13.76
C HIS A 339 10.53 -20.97 -13.33
N LYS A 340 10.12 -20.08 -12.40
CA LYS A 340 8.73 -19.99 -11.95
C LYS A 340 7.79 -19.46 -13.04
N LEU A 341 8.24 -18.55 -13.87
CA LEU A 341 7.48 -18.09 -15.02
C LEU A 341 7.20 -19.23 -16.00
N ASN A 342 8.21 -20.04 -16.31
CA ASN A 342 8.06 -21.24 -17.14
C ASN A 342 7.11 -22.26 -16.50
N ASP A 343 7.23 -22.50 -15.19
CA ASP A 343 6.31 -23.39 -14.47
C ASP A 343 4.88 -22.84 -14.45
N TRP A 344 4.70 -21.53 -14.30
CA TRP A 344 3.37 -20.90 -14.37
C TRP A 344 2.73 -21.09 -15.75
N ILE A 345 3.50 -21.02 -16.81
CA ILE A 345 3.04 -21.27 -18.18
C ILE A 345 2.58 -22.73 -18.33
N ALA A 346 3.38 -23.67 -17.84
CA ALA A 346 3.14 -25.10 -17.98
C ALA A 346 2.04 -25.62 -17.03
N ASN A 347 1.88 -25.03 -15.85
CA ASN A 347 1.08 -25.55 -14.74
C ASN A 347 0.04 -24.55 -14.21
N ARG A 348 -0.79 -23.96 -15.08
CA ARG A 348 -1.78 -22.91 -14.76
C ARG A 348 -2.72 -23.28 -13.62
N GLU A 349 -3.24 -24.50 -13.62
CA GLU A 349 -4.17 -24.99 -12.59
C GLU A 349 -3.54 -24.98 -11.20
N ARG A 350 -2.27 -25.39 -11.11
CA ARG A 350 -1.52 -25.36 -9.87
C ARG A 350 -1.42 -23.93 -9.31
N TRP A 351 -1.04 -22.97 -10.15
CA TRP A 351 -0.91 -21.57 -9.75
C TRP A 351 -2.25 -20.94 -9.37
N THR A 352 -3.32 -21.30 -10.07
CA THR A 352 -4.69 -20.89 -9.71
C THR A 352 -5.09 -21.46 -8.35
N SER A 353 -4.80 -22.73 -8.09
CA SER A 353 -5.05 -23.37 -6.80
C SER A 353 -4.29 -22.68 -5.66
N MET A 354 -3.01 -22.33 -5.89
CA MET A 354 -2.18 -21.61 -4.92
C MET A 354 -2.72 -20.20 -4.64
N ALA A 355 -3.17 -19.47 -5.67
CA ALA A 355 -3.79 -18.16 -5.52
C ALA A 355 -5.08 -18.22 -4.69
N ASN A 356 -5.90 -19.25 -4.91
CA ASN A 356 -7.10 -19.48 -4.11
C ASN A 356 -6.78 -19.86 -2.65
N ALA A 357 -5.75 -20.69 -2.43
CA ALA A 357 -5.29 -21.03 -1.08
C ALA A 357 -4.79 -19.79 -0.32
N LEU A 358 -4.02 -18.91 -0.98
CA LEU A 358 -3.58 -17.64 -0.44
C LEU A 358 -4.77 -16.74 -0.07
N ARG A 359 -5.75 -16.61 -0.97
CA ARG A 359 -6.98 -15.84 -0.71
C ARG A 359 -7.71 -16.34 0.53
N GLN A 360 -7.89 -17.66 0.64
CA GLN A 360 -8.54 -18.26 1.81
C GLN A 360 -7.74 -18.03 3.10
N HIS A 361 -6.42 -18.16 3.05
CA HIS A 361 -5.53 -17.93 4.19
C HIS A 361 -5.64 -16.48 4.68
N LEU A 362 -5.54 -15.52 3.78
CA LEU A 362 -5.65 -14.10 4.12
C LEU A 362 -7.04 -13.74 4.65
N ASN A 363 -8.10 -14.29 4.07
CA ASN A 363 -9.46 -14.07 4.57
C ASN A 363 -9.69 -14.63 5.97
N ARG A 364 -9.04 -15.74 6.35
CA ARG A 364 -9.14 -16.31 7.70
C ARG A 364 -8.34 -15.53 8.74
N GLY A 365 -7.10 -15.14 8.40
CA GLY A 365 -6.18 -14.50 9.34
C GLY A 365 -6.24 -12.98 9.38
N HIS A 366 -6.65 -12.38 8.28
CA HIS A 366 -6.59 -10.93 8.03
C HIS A 366 -7.88 -10.41 7.36
N SER A 367 -9.04 -10.94 7.78
CA SER A 367 -10.30 -10.49 7.19
C SER A 367 -10.50 -8.99 7.43
N ARG A 368 -11.13 -8.33 6.46
CA ARG A 368 -11.42 -6.90 6.52
C ARG A 368 -12.23 -6.57 7.77
N GLU A 369 -13.24 -7.39 8.06
CA GLU A 369 -14.12 -7.22 9.22
C GLU A 369 -13.34 -7.31 10.53
N ALA A 370 -12.46 -8.32 10.67
CA ALA A 370 -11.63 -8.48 11.85
C ALA A 370 -10.64 -7.31 12.02
N CYS A 371 -10.03 -6.83 10.94
CA CYS A 371 -9.14 -5.66 10.98
C CYS A 371 -9.90 -4.41 11.38
N VAL A 372 -11.08 -4.17 10.79
CA VAL A 372 -11.93 -3.02 11.11
C VAL A 372 -12.39 -3.07 12.57
N GLN A 373 -12.80 -4.23 13.08
CA GLN A 373 -13.19 -4.37 14.49
C GLN A 373 -12.03 -4.05 15.45
N LYS A 374 -10.81 -4.46 15.13
CA LYS A 374 -9.63 -4.08 15.92
C LYS A 374 -9.38 -2.58 15.91
N TRP A 375 -9.57 -1.91 14.78
CA TRP A 375 -9.47 -0.45 14.69
C TRP A 375 -10.56 0.23 15.52
N LEU A 376 -11.81 -0.24 15.45
CA LEU A 376 -12.91 0.27 16.24
C LEU A 376 -12.63 0.16 17.74
N SER A 377 -12.13 -1.02 18.18
CA SER A 377 -11.73 -1.24 19.58
C SER A 377 -10.61 -0.29 19.98
N LEU A 378 -9.53 -0.22 19.18
CA LEU A 378 -8.38 0.64 19.46
C LEU A 378 -8.78 2.10 19.68
N PHE A 379 -9.63 2.66 18.82
CA PHE A 379 -10.07 4.05 18.97
C PHE A 379 -10.97 4.23 20.21
N ARG A 380 -11.85 3.28 20.52
CA ARG A 380 -12.69 3.33 21.74
C ARG A 380 -11.84 3.21 23.00
N ASP A 381 -10.90 2.27 23.05
CA ASP A 381 -10.04 2.04 24.21
C ASP A 381 -9.13 3.25 24.46
N SER A 382 -8.66 3.90 23.40
CA SER A 382 -7.86 5.13 23.52
C SER A 382 -8.64 6.32 24.11
N LEU A 383 -9.98 6.29 24.05
CA LEU A 383 -10.84 7.31 24.69
C LEU A 383 -11.11 6.99 26.16
N THR A 384 -11.21 5.71 26.52
CA THR A 384 -11.41 5.30 27.92
C THR A 384 -10.17 5.57 28.76
N ASP A 385 -8.97 5.35 28.21
CA ASP A 385 -7.70 5.67 28.87
C ASP A 385 -7.54 7.19 29.16
N ARG A 386 -8.29 8.05 28.47
CA ARG A 386 -8.34 9.48 28.72
C ARG A 386 -9.12 9.84 29.99
N ASN A 387 -10.11 9.03 30.34
CA ASN A 387 -11.03 9.29 31.42
C ASN A 387 -10.64 8.58 32.75
N ALA A 388 -9.57 7.76 32.69
CA ALA A 388 -8.97 7.09 33.85
C ALA A 388 -7.72 7.85 34.31
#